data_906c0c59022c2866c8f102c445b30adc
#
_entry.id   906c0c59022c2866c8f102c445b30adc
#
_cell.length_a   1.000
_cell.length_b   1.000
_cell.length_c   1.000
_cell.angle_alpha   90.00
_cell.angle_beta   90.00
_cell.angle_gamma   90.00
#
_symmetry.space_group_name_H-M   'P 1'
#
loop_
_entity.id
_entity.type
_entity.pdbx_description
1 polymer ?
#
loop_
_entity_poly.entity_id
_entity_poly.type
_entity_poly.pdbx_seq_one_letter_code
_entity_poly.pdbx_strand_id
1 'polypeptide(L)'
;MFIKPGYYPVDILEFTPGRKTLQTYAFDGGISYDVADGWRIGAMMDFESANMAKRKDLRHSNWRLDMTVSPGFMYHRGDFAIGANYILRKTSESVEAKQVGIAESSYNAFLDKGLMYGIYSIWTGSGLHIEEDGVKGFPVKDLSHGAALQAQYKGLFAEVEYLHTSGTIGEKEFVWFLFPGNSVDVRLGYKHQGHFARLDFGWKAGALDETVLEKVTVGGVTTVIGHGQNRIQTHSGWSLKPEYEYVSEKVEVLASANVENHMETASQMYPYVSAQSLMKYGADVRVKTYMGPFDLAVKAGYAGGKVSEEDWITSEDSGVQTSPYRLQEWYDRQMEYETARRMSLGLSLRWNFWKGLYAEAECSW
;
A
#
# COMPACT_ATOMS: atom_id res chain seq x y z
N MET A 1 4.93 12.07 5.84
CA MET A 1 5.58 11.80 7.15
C MET A 1 5.35 10.40 7.66
N PHE A 2 4.33 9.67 7.20
CA PHE A 2 4.01 8.32 7.68
C PHE A 2 5.12 7.29 7.45
N ILE A 3 5.09 6.20 8.25
CA ILE A 3 6.07 5.11 8.17
C ILE A 3 6.00 4.39 6.81
N LYS A 4 4.78 4.20 6.29
CA LYS A 4 4.53 3.65 4.93
C LYS A 4 3.96 4.76 4.03
N PRO A 5 4.79 5.50 3.28
CA PRO A 5 4.31 6.56 2.39
C PRO A 5 3.31 6.01 1.38
N GLY A 6 2.25 6.77 1.09
CA GLY A 6 1.20 6.39 0.15
C GLY A 6 0.25 5.27 0.63
N TYR A 7 0.37 4.81 1.87
CA TYR A 7 -0.56 3.84 2.44
C TYR A 7 -1.93 4.48 2.77
N TYR A 8 -1.92 5.69 3.29
CA TYR A 8 -3.13 6.46 3.57
C TYR A 8 -3.41 7.45 2.45
N PRO A 9 -4.68 7.82 2.23
CA PRO A 9 -5.05 8.76 1.17
C PRO A 9 -4.69 10.23 1.48
N VAL A 10 -4.21 10.51 2.68
CA VAL A 10 -3.68 11.82 3.10
C VAL A 10 -2.29 11.62 3.64
N ASP A 11 -1.36 12.50 3.32
CA ASP A 11 -0.03 12.53 3.93
C ASP A 11 0.33 13.95 4.39
N ILE A 12 1.19 14.03 5.38
CA ILE A 12 1.84 15.27 5.78
C ILE A 12 3.22 15.27 5.13
N LEU A 13 3.41 16.17 4.16
CA LEU A 13 4.66 16.23 3.42
C LEU A 13 5.79 16.80 4.28
N GLU A 14 6.96 16.21 4.11
CA GLU A 14 8.18 16.62 4.80
C GLU A 14 9.21 17.09 3.79
N PHE A 15 9.62 18.33 3.91
CA PHE A 15 10.61 18.97 3.03
C PHE A 15 12.01 19.04 3.63
N THR A 16 12.18 18.59 4.89
CA THR A 16 13.48 18.65 5.57
C THR A 16 14.25 17.34 5.45
N PRO A 17 15.47 17.33 4.91
CA PRO A 17 16.26 16.13 4.79
C PRO A 17 16.74 15.62 6.16
N GLY A 18 16.97 14.32 6.27
CA GLY A 18 17.56 13.73 7.47
C GLY A 18 17.43 12.22 7.51
N ARG A 19 18.38 11.58 8.21
CA ARG A 19 18.35 10.12 8.42
C ARG A 19 17.22 9.75 9.36
N LYS A 20 16.39 8.80 8.93
CA LYS A 20 15.34 8.16 9.72
C LYS A 20 15.83 6.80 10.21
N THR A 21 15.48 6.45 11.44
CA THR A 21 15.72 5.14 12.03
C THR A 21 14.37 4.48 12.21
N LEU A 22 14.21 3.29 11.65
CA LEU A 22 13.01 2.47 11.75
C LEU A 22 13.32 1.24 12.60
N GLN A 23 12.44 0.92 13.55
CA GLN A 23 12.42 -0.33 14.31
C GLN A 23 11.09 -0.99 14.12
N THR A 24 11.11 -2.27 13.77
CA THR A 24 9.90 -3.07 13.52
C THR A 24 9.95 -4.32 14.39
N TYR A 25 8.84 -4.63 15.02
CA TYR A 25 8.60 -5.87 15.75
C TYR A 25 7.43 -6.57 15.07
N ALA A 26 7.65 -7.79 14.62
CA ALA A 26 6.63 -8.60 13.98
C ALA A 26 6.46 -9.92 14.72
N PHE A 27 5.23 -10.36 14.81
CA PHE A 27 4.84 -11.66 15.34
C PHE A 27 3.74 -12.22 14.46
N ASP A 28 3.90 -13.44 14.00
CA ASP A 28 2.87 -14.22 13.34
C ASP A 28 2.72 -15.58 14.02
N GLY A 29 1.48 -16.07 14.10
CA GLY A 29 1.21 -17.36 14.69
C GLY A 29 -0.23 -17.78 14.55
N GLY A 30 -0.47 -19.07 14.71
CA GLY A 30 -1.81 -19.62 14.61
C GLY A 30 -1.98 -20.90 15.38
N ILE A 31 -3.24 -21.24 15.63
CA ILE A 31 -3.66 -22.49 16.26
C ILE A 31 -4.69 -23.17 15.37
N SER A 32 -4.69 -24.50 15.35
CA SER A 32 -5.74 -25.27 14.69
C SER A 32 -6.07 -26.51 15.50
N TYR A 33 -7.33 -26.94 15.45
CA TYR A 33 -7.84 -28.08 16.17
C TYR A 33 -8.83 -28.88 15.33
N ASP A 34 -8.66 -30.20 15.29
CA ASP A 34 -9.58 -31.12 14.63
C ASP A 34 -10.78 -31.40 15.55
N VAL A 35 -11.96 -30.88 15.19
CA VAL A 35 -13.19 -30.98 16.01
C VAL A 35 -14.00 -32.22 15.69
N ALA A 36 -13.93 -32.73 14.46
CA ALA A 36 -14.57 -33.96 13.99
C ALA A 36 -13.84 -34.50 12.76
N ASP A 37 -14.22 -35.70 12.32
CA ASP A 37 -13.65 -36.27 11.09
C ASP A 37 -13.82 -35.32 9.89
N GLY A 38 -12.70 -34.93 9.32
CA GLY A 38 -12.63 -33.96 8.23
C GLY A 38 -12.87 -32.50 8.61
N TRP A 39 -13.26 -32.17 9.83
CA TRP A 39 -13.52 -30.79 10.25
C TRP A 39 -12.42 -30.23 11.15
N ARG A 40 -11.93 -29.07 10.78
CA ARG A 40 -10.91 -28.33 11.53
C ARG A 40 -11.36 -26.89 11.73
N ILE A 41 -11.14 -26.38 12.94
CA ILE A 41 -11.24 -24.95 13.25
C ILE A 41 -9.86 -24.39 13.56
N GLY A 42 -9.69 -23.09 13.38
CA GLY A 42 -8.42 -22.44 13.69
C GLY A 42 -8.54 -20.93 13.75
N ALA A 43 -7.45 -20.31 14.16
CA ALA A 43 -7.28 -18.87 14.10
C ALA A 43 -5.82 -18.56 13.80
N MET A 44 -5.59 -17.53 13.02
CA MET A 44 -4.27 -16.96 12.73
C MET A 44 -4.24 -15.51 13.20
N MET A 45 -3.09 -15.07 13.68
CA MET A 45 -2.84 -13.68 14.05
C MET A 45 -1.50 -13.23 13.46
N ASP A 46 -1.52 -12.09 12.78
CA ASP A 46 -0.35 -11.34 12.35
C ASP A 46 -0.33 -10.01 13.09
N PHE A 47 0.83 -9.62 13.58
CA PHE A 47 1.02 -8.41 14.33
C PHE A 47 2.33 -7.75 13.93
N GLU A 48 2.29 -6.48 13.55
CA GLU A 48 3.45 -5.64 13.31
C GLU A 48 3.33 -4.34 14.10
N SER A 49 4.36 -4.02 14.88
CA SER A 49 4.51 -2.71 15.50
C SER A 49 5.79 -2.06 14.99
N ALA A 50 5.71 -0.83 14.55
CA ALA A 50 6.84 -0.09 14.01
C ALA A 50 6.97 1.29 14.65
N ASN A 51 8.21 1.68 14.93
CA ASN A 51 8.57 3.01 15.40
C ASN A 51 9.56 3.64 14.44
N MET A 52 9.31 4.87 14.04
CA MET A 52 10.22 5.65 13.21
C MET A 52 10.65 6.93 13.92
N ALA A 53 11.94 7.18 13.96
CA ALA A 53 12.50 8.38 14.58
C ALA A 53 13.46 9.10 13.63
N LYS A 54 13.40 10.44 13.64
CA LYS A 54 14.33 11.34 12.95
C LYS A 54 14.88 12.34 13.97
N ARG A 55 16.20 12.45 14.07
CA ARG A 55 16.86 13.31 15.06
C ARG A 55 17.18 14.72 14.57
N LYS A 56 17.13 14.93 13.25
CA LYS A 56 17.34 16.25 12.63
C LYS A 56 15.99 16.96 12.50
N ASP A 57 15.95 18.28 12.60
CA ASP A 57 14.75 19.07 12.41
C ASP A 57 14.18 18.96 10.99
N LEU A 58 12.93 18.77 10.79
CA LEU A 58 11.88 18.53 11.78
C LEU A 58 12.09 17.16 12.46
N ARG A 59 12.08 17.06 13.80
CA ARG A 59 12.29 15.79 14.51
C ARG A 59 10.99 15.02 14.57
N HIS A 60 11.03 13.75 14.14
CA HIS A 60 9.86 12.89 14.12
C HIS A 60 9.94 11.80 15.17
N SER A 61 8.76 11.38 15.63
CA SER A 61 8.54 10.19 16.42
C SER A 61 7.18 9.61 16.02
N ASN A 62 7.20 8.56 15.19
CA ASN A 62 5.99 7.93 14.68
C ASN A 62 5.84 6.54 15.27
N TRP A 63 4.61 6.15 15.56
CA TRP A 63 4.22 4.81 16.01
C TRP A 63 3.16 4.26 15.09
N ARG A 64 3.36 3.03 14.62
CA ARG A 64 2.42 2.29 13.80
C ARG A 64 2.14 0.93 14.42
N LEU A 65 0.89 0.52 14.38
CA LEU A 65 0.40 -0.81 14.68
C LEU A 65 -0.35 -1.33 13.47
N ASP A 66 -0.09 -2.57 13.08
CA ASP A 66 -0.86 -3.34 12.10
C ASP A 66 -1.13 -4.72 12.70
N MET A 67 -2.41 -5.11 12.81
CA MET A 67 -2.82 -6.37 13.41
C MET A 67 -3.92 -6.99 12.58
N THR A 68 -3.75 -8.24 12.20
CA THR A 68 -4.77 -9.05 11.53
C THR A 68 -5.09 -10.29 12.38
N VAL A 69 -6.37 -10.57 12.56
CA VAL A 69 -6.86 -11.80 13.20
C VAL A 69 -7.84 -12.48 12.27
N SER A 70 -7.60 -13.78 12.02
CA SER A 70 -8.37 -14.55 11.05
C SER A 70 -8.83 -15.88 11.65
N PRO A 71 -9.95 -15.94 12.40
CA PRO A 71 -10.59 -17.19 12.78
C PRO A 71 -11.27 -17.84 11.58
N GLY A 72 -11.23 -19.16 11.51
CA GLY A 72 -11.80 -19.87 10.39
C GLY A 72 -12.07 -21.36 10.66
N PHE A 73 -12.64 -21.99 9.68
CA PHE A 73 -12.87 -23.43 9.65
C PHE A 73 -12.56 -24.02 8.29
N MET A 74 -12.28 -25.30 8.26
CA MET A 74 -12.01 -26.07 7.06
C MET A 74 -12.68 -27.44 7.17
N TYR A 75 -13.22 -27.91 6.05
CA TYR A 75 -13.64 -29.28 5.86
C TYR A 75 -12.78 -29.92 4.78
N HIS A 76 -12.29 -31.13 5.03
CA HIS A 76 -11.54 -31.89 4.03
C HIS A 76 -12.04 -33.35 3.96
N ARG A 77 -12.07 -33.92 2.77
CA ARG A 77 -12.38 -35.33 2.53
C ARG A 77 -11.69 -35.82 1.26
N GLY A 78 -10.73 -36.71 1.42
CA GLY A 78 -9.90 -37.18 0.32
C GLY A 78 -9.16 -36.02 -0.36
N ASP A 79 -9.34 -35.86 -1.67
CA ASP A 79 -8.71 -34.80 -2.46
C ASP A 79 -9.43 -33.44 -2.40
N PHE A 80 -10.58 -33.41 -1.74
CA PHE A 80 -11.39 -32.18 -1.64
C PHE A 80 -11.19 -31.50 -0.29
N ALA A 81 -10.97 -30.18 -0.32
CA ALA A 81 -10.99 -29.32 0.85
C ALA A 81 -11.72 -28.02 0.55
N ILE A 82 -12.48 -27.53 1.51
CA ILE A 82 -13.11 -26.21 1.48
C ILE A 82 -12.96 -25.56 2.86
N GLY A 83 -12.67 -24.27 2.87
CA GLY A 83 -12.54 -23.49 4.10
C GLY A 83 -13.12 -22.10 3.96
N ALA A 84 -13.42 -21.50 5.09
CA ALA A 84 -13.79 -20.11 5.19
C ALA A 84 -13.20 -19.51 6.46
N ASN A 85 -12.80 -18.24 6.36
CA ASN A 85 -12.35 -17.47 7.51
C ASN A 85 -12.91 -16.06 7.49
N TYR A 86 -13.15 -15.53 8.66
CA TYR A 86 -13.42 -14.12 8.89
C TYR A 86 -12.08 -13.40 9.04
N ILE A 87 -11.96 -12.18 8.54
CA ILE A 87 -10.75 -11.38 8.63
C ILE A 87 -11.09 -10.08 9.33
N LEU A 88 -10.36 -9.80 10.40
CA LEU A 88 -10.39 -8.53 11.10
C LEU A 88 -8.98 -7.94 11.08
N ARG A 89 -8.82 -6.80 10.39
CA ARG A 89 -7.55 -6.07 10.34
C ARG A 89 -7.72 -4.70 10.96
N LYS A 90 -6.81 -4.33 11.84
CA LYS A 90 -6.74 -3.02 12.45
C LYS A 90 -5.36 -2.42 12.23
N THR A 91 -5.35 -1.23 11.63
CA THR A 91 -4.13 -0.43 11.50
C THR A 91 -4.31 0.88 12.24
N SER A 92 -3.27 1.37 12.88
CA SER A 92 -3.24 2.70 13.47
C SER A 92 -1.84 3.28 13.39
N GLU A 93 -1.76 4.56 13.13
CA GLU A 93 -0.50 5.30 13.15
C GLU A 93 -0.71 6.66 13.81
N SER A 94 0.31 7.11 14.55
CA SER A 94 0.36 8.44 15.11
C SER A 94 1.66 9.11 14.70
N VAL A 95 1.57 10.36 14.22
CA VAL A 95 2.70 11.15 13.79
C VAL A 95 2.94 12.25 14.82
N GLU A 96 4.13 12.26 15.40
CA GLU A 96 4.65 13.39 16.13
C GLU A 96 5.85 13.97 15.39
N ALA A 97 5.87 15.28 15.22
CA ALA A 97 6.99 15.98 14.63
C ALA A 97 7.17 17.33 15.31
N LYS A 98 8.40 17.63 15.75
CA LYS A 98 8.69 18.84 16.50
C LYS A 98 9.86 19.60 15.90
N GLN A 99 9.68 20.90 15.73
CA GLN A 99 10.73 21.84 15.44
C GLN A 99 11.51 22.15 16.73
N VAL A 100 12.79 21.82 16.75
CA VAL A 100 13.65 22.00 17.92
C VAL A 100 14.80 22.89 17.52
N GLY A 101 14.60 24.15 17.62
CA GLY A 101 15.58 25.17 17.28
C GLY A 101 14.98 26.53 17.54
N ILE A 102 15.76 27.56 17.39
CA ILE A 102 15.28 28.93 17.44
C ILE A 102 14.64 29.19 16.07
N ALA A 103 13.37 28.78 15.93
CA ALA A 103 12.59 29.15 14.74
C ALA A 103 11.80 30.40 15.10
N GLU A 104 12.08 31.48 14.43
CA GLU A 104 11.27 32.71 14.47
C GLU A 104 9.96 32.54 13.69
N SER A 105 9.75 31.39 13.03
CA SER A 105 8.58 31.10 12.19
C SER A 105 7.76 29.94 12.75
N SER A 106 6.45 30.10 12.74
CA SER A 106 5.52 29.03 13.06
C SER A 106 5.61 27.88 12.04
N TYR A 107 5.43 26.65 12.51
CA TYR A 107 5.35 25.48 11.67
C TYR A 107 4.08 25.50 10.84
N ASN A 108 4.22 25.18 9.56
CA ASN A 108 3.10 24.98 8.63
C ASN A 108 3.14 23.53 8.11
N ALA A 109 2.09 22.79 8.35
CA ALA A 109 1.91 21.46 7.81
C ALA A 109 1.37 21.53 6.39
N PHE A 110 2.06 20.91 5.45
CA PHE A 110 1.57 20.74 4.09
C PHE A 110 0.89 19.38 3.98
N LEU A 111 -0.44 19.37 3.93
CA LEU A 111 -1.23 18.15 3.78
C LEU A 111 -1.52 17.90 2.30
N ASP A 112 -1.02 16.78 1.81
CA ASP A 112 -1.45 16.21 0.54
C ASP A 112 -2.78 15.49 0.77
N LYS A 113 -3.80 15.88 0.03
CA LYS A 113 -5.16 15.32 0.12
C LYS A 113 -5.59 14.58 -1.15
N GLY A 114 -4.68 14.35 -2.04
CA GLY A 114 -4.92 13.59 -3.27
C GLY A 114 -4.01 14.02 -4.41
N LEU A 115 -3.43 13.02 -5.06
CA LEU A 115 -2.51 13.18 -6.17
C LEU A 115 -1.43 14.25 -5.96
N MET A 116 -0.94 14.41 -4.74
CA MET A 116 0.17 15.27 -4.28
C MET A 116 0.34 16.63 -5.03
N TYR A 117 0.04 16.68 -6.30
CA TYR A 117 0.31 17.79 -7.22
C TYR A 117 -0.91 18.66 -7.50
N GLY A 118 -2.11 18.26 -7.09
CA GLY A 118 -3.35 18.96 -7.39
C GLY A 118 -4.07 19.45 -6.14
N ILE A 119 -4.28 18.60 -5.18
CA ILE A 119 -5.14 18.87 -4.03
C ILE A 119 -4.33 18.80 -2.74
N TYR A 120 -4.12 19.94 -2.13
CA TYR A 120 -3.41 20.06 -0.86
C TYR A 120 -3.99 21.19 0.00
N SER A 121 -3.66 21.19 1.29
CA SER A 121 -3.89 22.33 2.19
C SER A 121 -2.68 22.64 3.04
N ILE A 122 -2.51 23.90 3.40
CA ILE A 122 -1.54 24.33 4.38
C ILE A 122 -2.25 24.57 5.69
N TRP A 123 -1.89 23.82 6.71
CA TRP A 123 -2.44 23.97 8.06
C TRP A 123 -1.41 24.64 8.95
N THR A 124 -1.81 25.77 9.54
CA THR A 124 -1.02 26.51 10.51
C THR A 124 -1.48 26.20 11.92
N GLY A 125 -0.64 26.44 12.91
CA GLY A 125 -0.88 26.14 14.33
C GLY A 125 -2.25 26.56 14.83
N SER A 126 -3.20 25.64 14.75
CA SER A 126 -4.61 25.87 15.08
C SER A 126 -5.10 25.07 16.28
N GLY A 127 -4.19 24.40 16.97
CA GLY A 127 -4.49 23.61 18.17
C GLY A 127 -5.12 22.25 17.92
N LEU A 128 -5.17 21.75 16.68
CA LEU A 128 -5.75 20.46 16.35
C LEU A 128 -4.70 19.60 15.67
N HIS A 129 -3.84 18.95 16.45
CA HIS A 129 -2.71 18.14 16.01
C HIS A 129 -1.62 18.88 15.22
N ILE A 130 -1.88 20.12 14.78
CA ILE A 130 -0.88 21.00 14.15
C ILE A 130 -0.69 22.19 15.07
N GLU A 131 0.43 22.22 15.77
CA GLU A 131 0.80 23.29 16.69
C GLU A 131 1.82 24.24 16.05
N GLU A 132 2.13 25.34 16.72
CA GLU A 132 3.08 26.33 16.23
C GLU A 132 4.49 25.75 16.02
N ASP A 133 4.84 24.70 16.79
CA ASP A 133 6.15 24.05 16.76
C ASP A 133 6.16 22.68 16.06
N GLY A 134 5.03 22.22 15.50
CA GLY A 134 5.03 20.94 14.78
C GLY A 134 3.70 20.21 14.73
N VAL A 135 3.80 18.88 14.64
CA VAL A 135 2.66 17.94 14.61
C VAL A 135 2.62 17.20 15.94
N LYS A 136 1.44 17.13 16.56
CA LYS A 136 1.26 16.48 17.85
C LYS A 136 0.22 15.38 17.78
N GLY A 137 0.73 14.13 17.67
CA GLY A 137 -0.09 12.94 17.75
C GLY A 137 -1.16 12.87 16.64
N PHE A 138 -0.83 13.26 15.41
CA PHE A 138 -1.77 13.21 14.29
C PHE A 138 -2.21 11.76 14.07
N PRO A 139 -3.45 11.38 14.47
CA PRO A 139 -3.87 10.00 14.53
C PRO A 139 -4.53 9.56 13.22
N VAL A 140 -4.10 8.41 12.72
CA VAL A 140 -4.74 7.70 11.63
C VAL A 140 -5.13 6.31 12.11
N LYS A 141 -6.33 5.87 11.79
CA LYS A 141 -6.85 4.55 12.16
C LYS A 141 -7.65 3.99 11.02
N ASP A 142 -7.45 2.73 10.71
CA ASP A 142 -8.37 1.97 9.86
C ASP A 142 -8.75 0.64 10.51
N LEU A 143 -9.98 0.23 10.24
CA LEU A 143 -10.54 -1.05 10.60
C LEU A 143 -11.08 -1.69 9.33
N SER A 144 -10.49 -2.81 8.93
CA SER A 144 -10.99 -3.61 7.81
C SER A 144 -11.59 -4.91 8.34
N HIS A 145 -12.70 -5.32 7.77
CA HIS A 145 -13.31 -6.60 8.07
C HIS A 145 -13.88 -7.24 6.82
N GLY A 146 -13.89 -8.55 6.79
CA GLY A 146 -14.35 -9.30 5.65
C GLY A 146 -14.23 -10.81 5.83
N ALA A 147 -14.19 -11.51 4.74
CA ALA A 147 -14.11 -12.96 4.74
C ALA A 147 -13.32 -13.48 3.53
N ALA A 148 -12.73 -14.65 3.68
CA ALA A 148 -12.17 -15.41 2.57
C ALA A 148 -12.82 -16.79 2.49
N LEU A 149 -12.97 -17.26 1.25
CA LEU A 149 -13.39 -18.62 0.91
C LEU A 149 -12.26 -19.29 0.14
N GLN A 150 -11.95 -20.54 0.50
CA GLN A 150 -10.90 -21.32 -0.11
C GLN A 150 -11.44 -22.69 -0.51
N ALA A 151 -11.06 -23.17 -1.68
CA ALA A 151 -11.42 -24.50 -2.15
C ALA A 151 -10.23 -25.15 -2.83
N GLN A 152 -10.07 -26.45 -2.60
CA GLN A 152 -9.06 -27.27 -3.25
C GLN A 152 -9.68 -28.58 -3.72
N TYR A 153 -9.34 -28.98 -4.94
CA TYR A 153 -9.69 -30.28 -5.46
C TYR A 153 -8.56 -30.81 -6.32
N LYS A 154 -7.94 -31.91 -5.87
CA LYS A 154 -6.73 -32.47 -6.52
C LYS A 154 -5.63 -31.38 -6.65
N GLY A 155 -5.21 -31.08 -7.87
CA GLY A 155 -4.22 -30.05 -8.13
C GLY A 155 -4.78 -28.64 -8.30
N LEU A 156 -6.11 -28.47 -8.31
CA LEU A 156 -6.74 -27.15 -8.44
C LEU A 156 -6.95 -26.51 -7.07
N PHE A 157 -6.71 -25.21 -6.94
CA PHE A 157 -7.13 -24.42 -5.80
C PHE A 157 -7.73 -23.08 -6.24
N ALA A 158 -8.64 -22.57 -5.44
CA ALA A 158 -9.24 -21.26 -5.60
C ALA A 158 -9.39 -20.58 -4.24
N GLU A 159 -9.16 -19.29 -4.19
CA GLU A 159 -9.37 -18.43 -3.04
C GLU A 159 -10.04 -17.14 -3.49
N VAL A 160 -11.00 -16.67 -2.73
CA VAL A 160 -11.64 -15.37 -2.90
C VAL A 160 -11.69 -14.69 -1.54
N GLU A 161 -11.13 -13.49 -1.45
CA GLU A 161 -11.15 -12.65 -0.27
C GLU A 161 -11.90 -11.35 -0.58
N TYR A 162 -12.73 -10.90 0.36
CA TYR A 162 -13.37 -9.59 0.34
C TYR A 162 -13.09 -8.86 1.65
N LEU A 163 -12.67 -7.61 1.58
CA LEU A 163 -12.50 -6.73 2.74
C LEU A 163 -13.24 -5.41 2.51
N HIS A 164 -13.91 -4.96 3.57
CA HIS A 164 -14.43 -3.60 3.71
C HIS A 164 -13.59 -2.84 4.73
N THR A 165 -13.09 -1.68 4.36
CA THR A 165 -12.26 -0.82 5.19
C THR A 165 -13.03 0.43 5.61
N SER A 166 -12.95 0.78 6.89
CA SER A 166 -13.41 2.05 7.44
C SER A 166 -12.22 2.74 8.09
N GLY A 167 -11.75 3.82 7.47
CA GLY A 167 -10.60 4.57 7.95
C GLY A 167 -10.98 5.97 8.41
N THR A 168 -10.22 6.49 9.39
CA THR A 168 -10.39 7.81 9.96
C THR A 168 -9.05 8.50 10.19
N ILE A 169 -9.01 9.80 9.95
CA ILE A 169 -7.90 10.67 10.35
C ILE A 169 -8.47 11.75 11.27
N GLY A 170 -7.90 11.84 12.47
CA GLY A 170 -8.41 12.67 13.55
C GLY A 170 -8.93 11.86 14.72
N GLU A 171 -9.33 12.52 15.80
CA GLU A 171 -9.86 11.89 17.01
C GLU A 171 -11.39 11.83 17.02
N LYS A 172 -11.94 11.19 18.04
CA LYS A 172 -13.41 11.00 18.18
C LYS A 172 -14.23 12.30 18.12
N GLU A 173 -13.68 13.39 18.64
CA GLU A 173 -14.35 14.70 18.68
C GLU A 173 -14.16 15.48 17.38
N PHE A 174 -13.05 15.19 16.66
CA PHE A 174 -12.69 15.86 15.41
C PHE A 174 -12.12 14.84 14.42
N VAL A 175 -13.01 14.20 13.68
CA VAL A 175 -12.62 13.39 12.52
C VAL A 175 -12.50 14.34 11.33
N TRP A 176 -11.27 14.53 10.85
CA TRP A 176 -10.97 15.39 9.71
C TRP A 176 -11.31 14.73 8.39
N PHE A 177 -10.97 13.45 8.28
CA PHE A 177 -11.16 12.69 7.07
C PHE A 177 -11.69 11.30 7.39
N LEU A 178 -12.57 10.83 6.51
CA LEU A 178 -13.00 9.44 6.44
C LEU A 178 -12.50 8.86 5.13
N PHE A 179 -11.99 7.61 5.17
CA PHE A 179 -11.56 6.91 3.96
C PHE A 179 -12.12 5.48 3.91
N PRO A 180 -13.38 5.34 3.47
CA PRO A 180 -13.98 4.04 3.22
C PRO A 180 -13.38 3.39 1.99
N GLY A 181 -13.28 2.05 2.01
CA GLY A 181 -12.77 1.28 0.88
C GLY A 181 -13.29 -0.14 0.86
N ASN A 182 -13.14 -0.78 -0.31
CA ASN A 182 -13.44 -2.18 -0.50
C ASN A 182 -12.32 -2.81 -1.34
N SER A 183 -12.01 -4.08 -1.08
CA SER A 183 -11.13 -4.87 -1.93
C SER A 183 -11.66 -6.27 -2.15
N VAL A 184 -11.35 -6.83 -3.31
CA VAL A 184 -11.60 -8.22 -3.68
C VAL A 184 -10.29 -8.76 -4.23
N ASP A 185 -9.82 -9.86 -3.65
CA ASP A 185 -8.68 -10.61 -4.15
C ASP A 185 -9.12 -12.03 -4.53
N VAL A 186 -8.75 -12.46 -5.72
CA VAL A 186 -9.05 -13.81 -6.24
C VAL A 186 -7.73 -14.46 -6.62
N ARG A 187 -7.51 -15.66 -6.13
CA ARG A 187 -6.36 -16.49 -6.48
C ARG A 187 -6.85 -17.82 -7.01
N LEU A 188 -6.42 -18.16 -8.20
CA LEU A 188 -6.65 -19.45 -8.83
C LEU A 188 -5.30 -20.13 -9.08
N GLY A 189 -5.22 -21.43 -8.88
CA GLY A 189 -3.99 -22.16 -9.13
C GLY A 189 -4.22 -23.60 -9.51
N TYR A 190 -3.24 -24.14 -10.22
CA TYR A 190 -3.19 -25.54 -10.64
C TYR A 190 -1.78 -26.09 -10.51
N LYS A 191 -1.64 -27.26 -9.88
CA LYS A 191 -0.37 -27.96 -9.72
C LYS A 191 -0.50 -29.41 -10.18
N HIS A 192 0.35 -29.83 -11.11
CA HIS A 192 0.41 -31.19 -11.59
C HIS A 192 1.78 -31.53 -12.19
N GLN A 193 2.40 -32.62 -11.76
CA GLN A 193 3.62 -33.22 -12.36
C GLN A 193 4.75 -32.20 -12.70
N GLY A 194 5.09 -31.34 -11.74
CA GLY A 194 6.14 -30.32 -11.94
C GLY A 194 5.66 -29.04 -12.61
N HIS A 195 4.41 -28.97 -13.04
CA HIS A 195 3.77 -27.76 -13.54
C HIS A 195 3.00 -27.08 -12.44
N PHE A 196 3.16 -25.78 -12.29
CA PHE A 196 2.36 -24.92 -11.44
C PHE A 196 1.92 -23.69 -12.23
N ALA A 197 0.64 -23.40 -12.21
CA ALA A 197 0.07 -22.20 -12.80
C ALA A 197 -0.75 -21.45 -11.74
N ARG A 198 -0.58 -20.14 -11.65
CA ARG A 198 -1.33 -19.28 -10.74
C ARG A 198 -1.82 -18.04 -11.47
N LEU A 199 -3.01 -17.62 -11.12
CA LEU A 199 -3.60 -16.35 -11.54
C LEU A 199 -4.09 -15.61 -10.32
N ASP A 200 -3.49 -14.46 -10.03
CA ASP A 200 -3.94 -13.54 -9.01
C ASP A 200 -4.68 -12.38 -9.68
N PHE A 201 -5.89 -12.11 -9.24
CA PHE A 201 -6.67 -10.93 -9.61
C PHE A 201 -6.97 -10.15 -8.34
N GLY A 202 -6.69 -8.86 -8.36
CA GLY A 202 -7.02 -7.92 -7.29
C GLY A 202 -7.86 -6.78 -7.83
N TRP A 203 -8.84 -6.36 -7.06
CA TRP A 203 -9.60 -5.13 -7.28
C TRP A 203 -9.74 -4.37 -5.97
N LYS A 204 -9.58 -3.05 -6.02
CA LYS A 204 -9.78 -2.16 -4.89
C LYS A 204 -10.48 -0.89 -5.33
N ALA A 205 -11.31 -0.34 -4.45
CA ALA A 205 -11.90 0.99 -4.62
C ALA A 205 -12.09 1.64 -3.26
N GLY A 206 -11.95 2.96 -3.23
CA GLY A 206 -12.11 3.74 -2.01
C GLY A 206 -12.33 5.21 -2.31
N ALA A 207 -12.53 5.97 -1.25
CA ALA A 207 -12.75 7.40 -1.30
C ALA A 207 -12.09 8.09 -0.12
N LEU A 208 -11.94 9.40 -0.22
CA LEU A 208 -11.57 10.29 0.86
C LEU A 208 -12.64 11.36 1.00
N ASP A 209 -13.26 11.40 2.17
CA ASP A 209 -14.26 12.38 2.54
C ASP A 209 -13.68 13.34 3.59
N GLU A 210 -13.65 14.63 3.30
CA GLU A 210 -13.21 15.67 4.22
C GLU A 210 -14.39 16.21 5.00
N THR A 211 -14.26 16.33 6.32
CA THR A 211 -15.28 16.94 7.17
C THR A 211 -15.24 18.46 7.02
N VAL A 212 -16.36 19.04 6.64
CA VAL A 212 -16.52 20.51 6.56
C VAL A 212 -16.69 21.06 7.97
N LEU A 213 -15.73 21.86 8.40
CA LEU A 213 -15.66 22.39 9.76
C LEU A 213 -15.86 23.90 9.76
N GLU A 214 -16.64 24.39 10.72
CA GLU A 214 -16.78 25.80 11.03
C GLU A 214 -16.19 26.08 12.42
N LYS A 215 -15.36 27.12 12.53
CA LYS A 215 -14.84 27.61 13.80
C LYS A 215 -15.67 28.81 14.24
N VAL A 216 -16.41 28.68 15.33
CA VAL A 216 -17.18 29.74 15.95
C VAL A 216 -16.54 30.18 17.25
N THR A 217 -16.13 31.45 17.32
CA THR A 217 -15.54 32.01 18.54
C THR A 217 -16.53 32.95 19.24
N VAL A 218 -16.94 32.59 20.44
CA VAL A 218 -17.85 33.39 21.27
C VAL A 218 -17.19 33.60 22.64
N GLY A 219 -17.00 34.84 23.03
CA GLY A 219 -16.44 35.17 24.34
C GLY A 219 -15.01 34.67 24.57
N GLY A 220 -14.22 34.53 23.50
CA GLY A 220 -12.85 33.98 23.55
C GLY A 220 -12.76 32.46 23.59
N VAL A 221 -13.89 31.75 23.54
CA VAL A 221 -13.95 30.29 23.43
C VAL A 221 -14.25 29.92 21.97
N THR A 222 -13.34 29.17 21.36
CA THR A 222 -13.52 28.63 20.00
C THR A 222 -14.15 27.26 20.06
N THR A 223 -15.28 27.12 19.43
CA THR A 223 -15.99 25.84 19.22
C THR A 223 -15.87 25.46 17.75
N VAL A 224 -15.62 24.21 17.48
CA VAL A 224 -15.59 23.66 16.11
C VAL A 224 -16.86 22.87 15.88
N ILE A 225 -17.56 23.18 14.79
CA ILE A 225 -18.84 22.57 14.41
C ILE A 225 -18.63 21.83 13.08
N GLY A 226 -19.00 20.54 13.04
CA GLY A 226 -19.01 19.76 11.81
C GLY A 226 -20.33 19.92 11.06
N HIS A 227 -20.28 20.30 9.78
CA HIS A 227 -21.45 20.53 8.92
C HIS A 227 -21.74 19.39 7.93
N GLY A 228 -20.97 18.32 7.96
CA GLY A 228 -21.08 17.21 7.03
C GLY A 228 -19.73 16.87 6.38
N GLN A 229 -19.79 16.09 5.33
CA GLN A 229 -18.62 15.57 4.65
C GLN A 229 -18.66 15.92 3.17
N ASN A 230 -17.51 16.26 2.61
CA ASN A 230 -17.31 16.49 1.19
C ASN A 230 -16.36 15.44 0.64
N ARG A 231 -16.77 14.74 -0.42
CA ARG A 231 -15.91 13.77 -1.11
C ARG A 231 -14.87 14.50 -1.94
N ILE A 232 -13.61 14.37 -1.56
CA ILE A 232 -12.52 15.09 -2.21
C ILE A 232 -11.62 14.19 -3.07
N GLN A 233 -11.67 12.86 -2.86
CA GLN A 233 -10.91 11.92 -3.65
C GLN A 233 -11.68 10.61 -3.84
N THR A 234 -11.50 10.00 -5.01
CA THR A 234 -11.84 8.60 -5.25
C THR A 234 -10.65 7.89 -5.88
N HIS A 235 -10.48 6.63 -5.54
CA HIS A 235 -9.51 5.78 -6.20
C HIS A 235 -10.14 4.43 -6.50
N SER A 236 -9.74 3.85 -7.61
CA SER A 236 -10.07 2.47 -7.93
C SER A 236 -8.94 1.85 -8.74
N GLY A 237 -8.82 0.54 -8.69
CA GLY A 237 -7.80 -0.14 -9.46
C GLY A 237 -8.04 -1.63 -9.52
N TRP A 238 -7.43 -2.26 -10.51
CA TRP A 238 -7.40 -3.70 -10.63
C TRP A 238 -6.01 -4.16 -11.05
N SER A 239 -5.67 -5.38 -10.69
CA SER A 239 -4.42 -6.02 -11.07
C SER A 239 -4.68 -7.46 -11.51
N LEU A 240 -3.91 -7.93 -12.49
CA LEU A 240 -3.91 -9.30 -12.97
C LEU A 240 -2.47 -9.78 -13.05
N LYS A 241 -2.16 -10.90 -12.38
CA LYS A 241 -0.81 -11.46 -12.28
C LYS A 241 -0.84 -12.96 -12.57
N PRO A 242 -0.74 -13.39 -13.84
CA PRO A 242 -0.50 -14.78 -14.20
C PRO A 242 0.95 -15.16 -13.90
N GLU A 243 1.14 -16.36 -13.37
CA GLU A 243 2.43 -16.98 -13.13
C GLU A 243 2.38 -18.44 -13.57
N TYR A 244 3.46 -18.89 -14.20
CA TYR A 244 3.65 -20.29 -14.58
C TYR A 244 5.04 -20.74 -14.21
N GLU A 245 5.11 -21.86 -13.52
CA GLU A 245 6.36 -22.50 -13.12
C GLU A 245 6.38 -23.96 -13.64
N TYR A 246 7.50 -24.35 -14.19
CA TYR A 246 7.80 -25.73 -14.54
C TYR A 246 9.10 -26.16 -13.89
N VAL A 247 9.04 -27.25 -13.13
CA VAL A 247 10.21 -27.80 -12.43
C VAL A 247 10.41 -29.25 -12.86
N SER A 248 11.61 -29.54 -13.35
CA SER A 248 12.10 -30.87 -13.62
C SER A 248 13.50 -31.09 -13.03
N GLU A 249 14.02 -32.29 -13.11
CA GLU A 249 15.38 -32.60 -12.62
C GLU A 249 16.48 -31.78 -13.32
N LYS A 250 16.24 -31.29 -14.52
CA LYS A 250 17.26 -30.62 -15.34
C LYS A 250 16.98 -29.15 -15.58
N VAL A 251 15.72 -28.74 -15.53
CA VAL A 251 15.31 -27.40 -15.93
C VAL A 251 14.19 -26.91 -15.01
N GLU A 252 14.29 -25.67 -14.62
CA GLU A 252 13.24 -24.88 -13.96
C GLU A 252 12.92 -23.67 -14.86
N VAL A 253 11.67 -23.44 -15.16
CA VAL A 253 11.18 -22.29 -15.92
C VAL A 253 10.16 -21.57 -15.08
N LEU A 254 10.36 -20.28 -14.86
CA LEU A 254 9.38 -19.39 -14.23
C LEU A 254 9.04 -18.29 -15.23
N ALA A 255 7.77 -18.15 -15.55
CA ALA A 255 7.26 -17.05 -16.36
C ALA A 255 6.16 -16.34 -15.58
N SER A 256 6.24 -15.02 -15.50
CA SER A 256 5.21 -14.20 -14.87
C SER A 256 4.92 -12.98 -15.72
N ALA A 257 3.68 -12.49 -15.63
CA ALA A 257 3.30 -11.20 -16.16
C ALA A 257 2.46 -10.45 -15.13
N ASN A 258 2.39 -9.14 -15.26
CA ASN A 258 1.49 -8.31 -14.48
C ASN A 258 0.89 -7.23 -15.37
N VAL A 259 -0.37 -6.96 -15.17
CA VAL A 259 -1.06 -5.79 -15.69
C VAL A 259 -1.85 -5.19 -14.55
N GLU A 260 -1.70 -3.91 -14.31
CA GLU A 260 -2.45 -3.18 -13.29
C GLU A 260 -2.95 -1.86 -13.86
N ASN A 261 -4.16 -1.49 -13.47
CA ASN A 261 -4.73 -0.18 -13.73
C ASN A 261 -5.02 0.50 -12.39
N HIS A 262 -4.69 1.75 -12.32
CA HIS A 262 -4.93 2.60 -11.16
C HIS A 262 -5.56 3.90 -11.63
N MET A 263 -6.75 4.21 -11.11
CA MET A 263 -7.50 5.43 -11.40
C MET A 263 -7.69 6.22 -10.13
N GLU A 264 -7.38 7.49 -10.18
CA GLU A 264 -7.57 8.42 -9.08
C GLU A 264 -8.22 9.71 -9.57
N THR A 265 -9.12 10.25 -8.77
CA THR A 265 -9.72 11.56 -8.99
C THR A 265 -9.71 12.31 -7.68
N ALA A 266 -9.19 13.52 -7.69
CA ALA A 266 -9.17 14.40 -6.53
C ALA A 266 -9.75 15.76 -6.90
N SER A 267 -10.64 16.30 -6.05
CA SER A 267 -11.25 17.61 -6.23
C SER A 267 -11.64 18.20 -4.88
N GLN A 268 -11.17 19.37 -4.56
CA GLN A 268 -11.53 20.05 -3.32
C GLN A 268 -12.62 21.12 -3.55
N MET A 269 -12.50 21.86 -4.62
CA MET A 269 -13.40 22.95 -4.99
C MET A 269 -13.40 23.11 -6.50
N TYR A 270 -14.59 23.11 -7.10
CA TYR A 270 -14.72 23.40 -8.53
C TYR A 270 -14.14 24.79 -8.89
N PRO A 271 -13.37 24.93 -9.98
CA PRO A 271 -13.14 23.94 -11.04
C PRO A 271 -11.88 23.06 -10.81
N TYR A 272 -11.21 23.14 -9.67
CA TYR A 272 -9.96 22.43 -9.44
C TYR A 272 -10.20 20.93 -9.33
N VAL A 273 -9.65 20.20 -10.28
CA VAL A 273 -9.74 18.74 -10.36
C VAL A 273 -8.41 18.16 -10.81
N SER A 274 -8.10 17.00 -10.30
CA SER A 274 -7.01 16.16 -10.76
C SER A 274 -7.58 14.77 -10.99
N ALA A 275 -7.52 14.27 -12.21
CA ALA A 275 -7.95 12.94 -12.58
C ALA A 275 -6.85 12.24 -13.36
N GLN A 276 -6.57 11.00 -13.00
CA GLN A 276 -5.51 10.22 -13.61
C GLN A 276 -5.91 8.75 -13.73
N SER A 277 -5.60 8.15 -14.86
CA SER A 277 -5.65 6.71 -15.07
C SER A 277 -4.31 6.22 -15.59
N LEU A 278 -3.63 5.39 -14.79
CA LEU A 278 -2.32 4.84 -15.08
C LEU A 278 -2.41 3.33 -15.24
N MET A 279 -2.03 2.83 -16.42
CA MET A 279 -1.87 1.41 -16.67
C MET A 279 -0.39 1.04 -16.64
N LYS A 280 -0.02 0.03 -15.85
CA LYS A 280 1.32 -0.55 -15.80
C LYS A 280 1.26 -2.00 -16.26
N TYR A 281 2.32 -2.44 -16.91
CA TYR A 281 2.43 -3.83 -17.36
C TYR A 281 3.88 -4.30 -17.31
N GLY A 282 4.05 -5.59 -17.10
CA GLY A 282 5.36 -6.22 -17.08
C GLY A 282 5.29 -7.70 -17.38
N ALA A 283 6.41 -8.26 -17.78
CA ALA A 283 6.59 -9.70 -17.93
C ALA A 283 8.04 -10.07 -17.60
N ASP A 284 8.21 -11.18 -16.90
CA ASP A 284 9.50 -11.75 -16.54
C ASP A 284 9.54 -13.22 -16.91
N VAL A 285 10.68 -13.66 -17.42
CA VAL A 285 10.98 -15.09 -17.66
C VAL A 285 12.33 -15.40 -17.03
N ARG A 286 12.37 -16.47 -16.27
CA ARG A 286 13.60 -17.05 -15.71
C ARG A 286 13.70 -18.50 -16.14
N VAL A 287 14.83 -18.87 -16.69
CA VAL A 287 15.16 -20.25 -17.02
C VAL A 287 16.41 -20.64 -16.24
N LYS A 288 16.31 -21.69 -15.45
CA LYS A 288 17.41 -22.26 -14.70
C LYS A 288 17.68 -23.68 -15.19
N THR A 289 18.94 -24.03 -15.44
CA THR A 289 19.34 -25.38 -15.84
C THR A 289 20.40 -25.92 -14.89
N TYR A 290 20.30 -27.21 -14.63
CA TYR A 290 21.17 -27.96 -13.73
C TYR A 290 22.14 -28.82 -14.56
N MET A 291 23.43 -28.49 -14.53
CA MET A 291 24.47 -29.12 -15.33
C MET A 291 25.56 -29.74 -14.42
N GLY A 292 25.24 -30.87 -13.78
CA GLY A 292 26.12 -31.52 -12.81
C GLY A 292 26.38 -30.61 -11.59
N PRO A 293 27.62 -30.14 -11.35
CA PRO A 293 27.91 -29.26 -10.23
C PRO A 293 27.49 -27.78 -10.48
N PHE A 294 27.04 -27.45 -11.67
CA PHE A 294 26.73 -26.08 -12.05
C PHE A 294 25.23 -25.89 -12.23
N ASP A 295 24.71 -24.76 -11.69
CA ASP A 295 23.39 -24.25 -11.98
C ASP A 295 23.55 -22.93 -12.75
N LEU A 296 22.96 -22.85 -13.93
CA LEU A 296 22.94 -21.64 -14.73
C LEU A 296 21.53 -21.10 -14.77
N ALA A 297 21.34 -19.82 -14.44
CA ALA A 297 20.04 -19.16 -14.60
C ALA A 297 20.16 -17.91 -15.47
N VAL A 298 19.20 -17.75 -16.38
CA VAL A 298 19.02 -16.55 -17.20
C VAL A 298 17.65 -15.97 -16.86
N LYS A 299 17.62 -14.67 -16.60
CA LYS A 299 16.39 -13.89 -16.39
C LYS A 299 16.29 -12.80 -17.45
N ALA A 300 15.12 -12.64 -18.03
CA ALA A 300 14.78 -11.50 -18.89
C ALA A 300 13.46 -10.91 -18.43
N GLY A 301 13.40 -9.58 -18.40
CA GLY A 301 12.19 -8.87 -17.98
C GLY A 301 11.94 -7.65 -18.85
N TYR A 302 10.67 -7.30 -18.95
CA TYR A 302 10.20 -6.07 -19.58
C TYR A 302 9.10 -5.45 -18.73
N ALA A 303 9.14 -4.14 -18.55
CA ALA A 303 8.11 -3.39 -17.85
C ALA A 303 7.88 -2.04 -18.53
N GLY A 304 6.69 -1.50 -18.39
CA GLY A 304 6.32 -0.18 -18.89
C GLY A 304 4.98 0.26 -18.34
N GLY A 305 4.61 1.48 -18.70
CA GLY A 305 3.32 2.05 -18.30
C GLY A 305 2.78 2.98 -19.39
N LYS A 306 1.53 3.36 -19.19
CA LYS A 306 0.83 4.32 -20.04
C LYS A 306 -0.20 5.08 -19.20
N VAL A 307 -0.18 6.40 -19.29
CA VAL A 307 -1.29 7.25 -18.85
C VAL A 307 -2.40 7.11 -19.89
N SER A 308 -3.59 6.68 -19.47
CA SER A 308 -4.74 6.48 -20.36
C SER A 308 -5.76 7.62 -20.26
N GLU A 309 -5.79 8.31 -19.13
CA GLU A 309 -6.63 9.47 -18.90
C GLU A 309 -5.89 10.43 -17.97
N GLU A 310 -5.91 11.70 -18.30
CA GLU A 310 -5.32 12.77 -17.50
C GLU A 310 -6.17 14.03 -17.66
N ASP A 311 -6.66 14.55 -16.56
CA ASP A 311 -7.30 15.85 -16.47
C ASP A 311 -6.73 16.58 -15.25
N TRP A 312 -6.24 17.79 -15.48
CA TRP A 312 -5.48 18.52 -14.50
C TRP A 312 -5.81 20.00 -14.55
N ILE A 313 -6.67 20.46 -13.67
CA ILE A 313 -7.01 21.85 -13.50
C ILE A 313 -6.61 22.30 -12.10
N THR A 314 -5.54 23.06 -12.00
CA THR A 314 -5.02 23.57 -10.74
C THR A 314 -5.30 25.06 -10.56
N SER A 315 -4.99 25.59 -9.40
CA SER A 315 -5.03 27.04 -9.16
C SER A 315 -4.06 27.82 -10.02
N GLU A 316 -3.01 27.19 -10.54
CA GLU A 316 -2.04 27.80 -11.44
C GLU A 316 -2.68 28.07 -12.80
N ASP A 317 -3.47 27.13 -13.32
CA ASP A 317 -4.18 27.28 -14.60
C ASP A 317 -5.24 28.36 -14.56
N SER A 318 -5.79 28.64 -13.37
CA SER A 318 -6.75 29.72 -13.17
C SER A 318 -6.11 31.09 -12.95
N GLY A 319 -4.80 31.18 -12.92
CA GLY A 319 -4.04 32.41 -12.67
C GLY A 319 -4.11 32.89 -11.21
N VAL A 320 -4.58 32.06 -10.28
CA VAL A 320 -4.85 32.48 -8.89
C VAL A 320 -3.65 32.36 -7.97
N GLN A 321 -2.69 31.51 -8.23
CA GLN A 321 -1.41 31.49 -7.51
C GLN A 321 -0.47 30.40 -8.07
N THR A 322 0.75 30.75 -8.38
CA THR A 322 1.80 29.76 -8.68
C THR A 322 2.23 29.06 -7.41
N SER A 323 2.18 27.74 -7.38
CA SER A 323 2.73 26.97 -6.28
C SER A 323 4.24 27.17 -6.18
N PRO A 324 4.79 27.57 -5.01
CA PRO A 324 6.23 27.74 -4.84
C PRO A 324 6.99 26.41 -4.92
N TYR A 325 6.30 25.30 -4.95
CA TYR A 325 6.87 23.94 -4.84
C TYR A 325 7.05 23.25 -6.20
N ARG A 326 6.71 23.89 -7.32
CA ARG A 326 6.84 23.30 -8.67
C ARG A 326 6.20 21.91 -8.79
N LEU A 327 4.99 21.77 -8.29
CA LEU A 327 4.31 20.48 -8.19
C LEU A 327 4.09 19.83 -9.56
N GLN A 328 3.81 20.61 -10.61
CA GLN A 328 3.68 20.10 -11.99
C GLN A 328 4.98 19.41 -12.46
N GLU A 329 6.13 20.03 -12.22
CA GLU A 329 7.43 19.48 -12.62
C GLU A 329 7.73 18.13 -11.91
N TRP A 330 7.27 17.96 -10.68
CA TRP A 330 7.40 16.72 -9.95
C TRP A 330 6.44 15.65 -10.48
N TYR A 331 5.22 16.02 -10.78
CA TYR A 331 4.23 15.16 -11.40
C TYR A 331 4.74 14.61 -12.73
N ASP A 332 5.20 15.48 -13.63
CA ASP A 332 5.73 15.11 -14.94
C ASP A 332 6.88 14.12 -14.83
N ARG A 333 7.81 14.35 -13.90
CA ARG A 333 8.93 13.43 -13.65
C ARG A 333 8.46 12.08 -13.09
N GLN A 334 7.48 12.08 -12.23
CA GLN A 334 6.93 10.83 -11.71
C GLN A 334 6.22 10.05 -12.81
N MET A 335 5.44 10.71 -13.65
CA MET A 335 4.77 10.06 -14.77
C MET A 335 5.77 9.52 -15.80
N GLU A 336 6.83 10.28 -16.10
CA GLU A 336 7.93 9.79 -16.93
C GLU A 336 8.56 8.52 -16.35
N TYR A 337 8.83 8.50 -15.03
CA TYR A 337 9.37 7.32 -14.35
C TYR A 337 8.41 6.12 -14.37
N GLU A 338 7.12 6.34 -14.10
CA GLU A 338 6.11 5.29 -14.02
C GLU A 338 5.77 4.68 -15.39
N THR A 339 5.88 5.47 -16.45
CA THR A 339 5.59 5.04 -17.83
C THR A 339 6.83 4.59 -18.59
N ALA A 340 8.03 4.79 -18.05
CA ALA A 340 9.29 4.42 -18.68
C ALA A 340 9.33 2.93 -19.04
N ARG A 341 9.74 2.64 -20.26
CA ARG A 341 10.00 1.27 -20.70
C ARG A 341 11.33 0.80 -20.13
N ARG A 342 11.33 -0.33 -19.48
CA ARG A 342 12.50 -0.91 -18.83
C ARG A 342 12.69 -2.33 -19.31
N MET A 343 13.91 -2.68 -19.64
CA MET A 343 14.34 -4.05 -19.90
C MET A 343 15.35 -4.45 -18.84
N SER A 344 15.27 -5.68 -18.40
CA SER A 344 16.24 -6.27 -17.48
C SER A 344 16.74 -7.58 -18.03
N LEU A 345 18.03 -7.81 -17.90
CA LEU A 345 18.70 -9.07 -18.18
C LEU A 345 19.50 -9.46 -16.96
N GLY A 346 19.41 -10.72 -16.57
CA GLY A 346 20.18 -11.27 -15.46
C GLY A 346 20.80 -12.61 -15.85
N LEU A 347 22.02 -12.82 -15.40
CA LEU A 347 22.75 -14.09 -15.52
C LEU A 347 23.25 -14.47 -14.15
N SER A 348 22.97 -15.70 -13.71
CA SER A 348 23.49 -16.26 -12.47
C SER A 348 24.13 -17.62 -12.76
N LEU A 349 25.32 -17.81 -12.22
CA LEU A 349 26.04 -19.07 -12.25
C LEU A 349 26.36 -19.48 -10.82
N ARG A 350 25.90 -20.68 -10.42
CA ARG A 350 26.23 -21.29 -9.14
C ARG A 350 27.09 -22.54 -9.38
N TRP A 351 28.19 -22.66 -8.67
CA TRP A 351 29.03 -23.83 -8.64
C TRP A 351 28.94 -24.53 -7.27
N ASN A 352 28.42 -25.76 -7.26
CA ASN A 352 28.28 -26.60 -6.08
C ASN A 352 29.52 -27.54 -6.02
N PHE A 353 30.49 -27.26 -5.15
CA PHE A 353 31.77 -27.99 -5.13
C PHE A 353 31.97 -28.91 -3.91
N TRP A 354 31.13 -28.78 -2.87
CA TRP A 354 31.12 -29.66 -1.71
C TRP A 354 29.71 -29.75 -1.12
N LYS A 355 29.43 -30.77 -0.27
CA LYS A 355 28.17 -30.95 0.41
C LYS A 355 27.80 -29.69 1.19
N GLY A 356 26.82 -28.93 0.67
CA GLY A 356 26.33 -27.69 1.28
C GLY A 356 27.19 -26.43 1.06
N LEU A 357 28.32 -26.52 0.31
CA LEU A 357 29.13 -25.36 -0.08
C LEU A 357 28.95 -25.05 -1.57
N TYR A 358 28.76 -23.78 -1.88
CA TYR A 358 28.67 -23.29 -3.26
C TYR A 358 29.29 -21.91 -3.40
N ALA A 359 29.64 -21.54 -4.61
CA ALA A 359 29.96 -20.19 -5.03
C ALA A 359 28.95 -19.72 -6.07
N GLU A 360 28.46 -18.50 -5.95
CA GLU A 360 27.48 -17.91 -6.86
C GLU A 360 27.96 -16.55 -7.35
N ALA A 361 27.82 -16.31 -8.64
CA ALA A 361 28.03 -15.01 -9.25
C ALA A 361 26.77 -14.61 -10.00
N GLU A 362 26.29 -13.39 -9.74
CA GLU A 362 25.12 -12.80 -10.40
C GLU A 362 25.51 -11.48 -11.06
N CYS A 363 25.03 -11.26 -12.26
CA CYS A 363 25.15 -10.01 -12.98
C CYS A 363 23.78 -9.62 -13.54
N SER A 364 23.37 -8.38 -13.34
CA SER A 364 22.10 -7.85 -13.82
C SER A 364 22.30 -6.50 -14.49
N TRP A 365 21.57 -6.26 -15.58
CA TRP A 365 21.52 -5.01 -16.35
C TRP A 365 20.09 -4.50 -16.51
#